data_6bead293c75ebc993a780b9f3c9cdb07
#
_entry.id   6bead293c75ebc993a780b9f3c9cdb07
#
_cell.length_a   1.000
_cell.length_b   1.000
_cell.length_c   1.000
_cell.angle_alpha   90.00
_cell.angle_beta   90.00
_cell.angle_gamma   90.00
#
_symmetry.space_group_name_H-M   'P 1'
#
loop_
_entity.id
_entity.type
_entity.pdbx_description
1 polymer ?
#
loop_
_entity_poly.entity_id
_entity_poly.type
_entity_poly.pdbx_seq_one_letter_code
_entity_poly.pdbx_strand_id
1 'polypeptide(L)'
;RGGGRDGEVVSDSGRIDLTLAPPTEMGGSGDGSNPEELFSAGWAACFMGALRLVSKNAGVSVPEGTEVRVTVGIGKDDADDGFGLTGDIDVYLPGLDTAQANELALAAHGFCPYSKATRGNIVSTVTSRV
;
A
#
# COMPACT_ATOMS: atom_id res chain seq x y z
N ARG A 1 -12.31 -13.84 -13.14
CA ARG A 1 -12.64 -14.78 -14.23
C ARG A 1 -11.34 -15.14 -14.95
N GLY A 2 -11.19 -16.39 -15.39
CA GLY A 2 -10.02 -16.84 -16.16
C GLY A 2 -8.83 -17.22 -15.29
N GLY A 3 -7.63 -17.12 -15.81
CA GLY A 3 -6.40 -17.75 -15.38
C GLY A 3 -5.75 -17.31 -14.06
N GLY A 4 -6.38 -16.56 -13.19
CA GLY A 4 -5.74 -16.06 -11.97
C GLY A 4 -4.92 -14.79 -12.24
N ARG A 5 -3.57 -14.87 -12.15
CA ARG A 5 -2.69 -13.70 -12.36
C ARG A 5 -2.69 -13.15 -13.79
N ASP A 6 -3.23 -13.87 -14.76
CA ASP A 6 -3.37 -13.52 -16.17
C ASP A 6 -4.83 -13.49 -16.63
N GLY A 7 -5.77 -13.41 -15.71
CA GLY A 7 -7.21 -13.40 -15.98
C GLY A 7 -7.82 -12.01 -15.87
N GLU A 8 -9.00 -11.97 -15.29
CA GLU A 8 -9.77 -10.74 -15.04
C GLU A 8 -10.25 -10.68 -13.60
N VAL A 9 -10.31 -9.50 -13.05
CA VAL A 9 -10.93 -9.24 -11.76
C VAL A 9 -11.99 -8.17 -11.90
N VAL A 10 -13.19 -8.47 -11.36
CA VAL A 10 -14.35 -7.58 -11.45
C VAL A 10 -15.01 -7.53 -10.07
N SER A 11 -15.30 -6.33 -9.58
CA SER A 11 -16.11 -6.15 -8.38
C SER A 11 -17.61 -6.21 -8.71
N ASP A 12 -18.42 -6.58 -7.73
CA ASP A 12 -19.90 -6.59 -7.89
C ASP A 12 -20.46 -5.24 -8.31
N SER A 13 -19.82 -4.15 -7.87
CA SER A 13 -20.21 -2.79 -8.27
C SER A 13 -19.82 -2.42 -9.70
N GLY A 14 -18.98 -3.23 -10.36
CA GLY A 14 -18.40 -2.94 -11.68
C GLY A 14 -17.37 -1.81 -11.69
N ARG A 15 -17.05 -1.20 -10.53
CA ARG A 15 -16.06 -0.11 -10.45
C ARG A 15 -14.63 -0.59 -10.59
N ILE A 16 -14.35 -1.85 -10.25
CA ILE A 16 -13.12 -2.54 -10.57
C ILE A 16 -13.45 -3.53 -11.67
N ASP A 17 -12.86 -3.34 -12.81
CA ASP A 17 -12.96 -4.21 -13.98
C ASP A 17 -11.62 -4.14 -14.72
N LEU A 18 -10.75 -5.10 -14.43
CA LEU A 18 -9.34 -5.05 -14.83
C LEU A 18 -8.91 -6.37 -15.45
N THR A 19 -8.15 -6.24 -16.53
CA THR A 19 -7.34 -7.34 -17.05
C THR A 19 -6.05 -7.45 -16.24
N LEU A 20 -5.71 -8.67 -15.85
CA LEU A 20 -4.49 -8.98 -15.10
C LEU A 20 -3.42 -9.54 -16.02
N ALA A 21 -2.19 -9.14 -15.78
CA ALA A 21 -1.02 -9.71 -16.42
C ALA A 21 0.16 -9.73 -15.43
N PRO A 22 0.94 -10.82 -15.35
CA PRO A 22 2.16 -10.81 -14.57
C PRO A 22 3.13 -9.74 -15.09
N PRO A 23 3.88 -9.09 -14.19
CA PRO A 23 4.86 -8.10 -14.60
C PRO A 23 6.02 -8.74 -15.36
N THR A 24 6.77 -7.95 -16.10
CA THR A 24 7.90 -8.42 -16.92
C THR A 24 8.99 -9.08 -16.09
N GLU A 25 9.19 -8.61 -14.86
CA GLU A 25 10.15 -9.16 -13.88
C GLU A 25 9.80 -10.60 -13.46
N MET A 26 8.54 -10.98 -13.60
CA MET A 26 8.05 -12.35 -13.36
C MET A 26 7.85 -13.15 -14.67
N GLY A 27 8.38 -12.64 -15.79
CA GLY A 27 8.27 -13.28 -17.11
C GLY A 27 6.93 -13.07 -17.81
N GLY A 28 6.10 -12.16 -17.33
CA GLY A 28 4.83 -11.80 -17.98
C GLY A 28 4.94 -10.70 -19.00
N SER A 29 3.81 -10.32 -19.60
CA SER A 29 3.74 -9.23 -20.60
C SER A 29 3.84 -7.84 -19.97
N GLY A 30 3.39 -7.68 -18.72
CA GLY A 30 3.24 -6.38 -18.07
C GLY A 30 2.08 -5.53 -18.62
N ASP A 31 1.23 -6.10 -19.48
CA ASP A 31 0.16 -5.35 -20.18
C ASP A 31 -1.15 -5.24 -19.37
N GLY A 32 -1.13 -5.61 -18.11
CA GLY A 32 -2.28 -5.53 -17.21
C GLY A 32 -1.88 -5.21 -15.78
N SER A 33 -2.88 -5.07 -14.93
CA SER A 33 -2.67 -4.94 -13.49
C SER A 33 -2.26 -6.28 -12.88
N ASN A 34 -1.72 -6.26 -11.66
CA ASN A 34 -1.36 -7.47 -10.94
C ASN A 34 -1.88 -7.40 -9.49
N PRO A 35 -1.95 -8.53 -8.77
CA PRO A 35 -2.46 -8.55 -7.40
C PRO A 35 -1.69 -7.63 -6.44
N GLU A 36 -0.38 -7.52 -6.60
CA GLU A 36 0.47 -6.69 -5.74
C GLU A 36 0.18 -5.19 -5.95
N GLU A 37 -0.10 -4.79 -7.18
CA GLU A 37 -0.51 -3.41 -7.52
C GLU A 37 -1.87 -3.08 -6.90
N LEU A 38 -2.84 -4.00 -6.98
CA LEU A 38 -4.15 -3.84 -6.34
C LEU A 38 -4.04 -3.76 -4.82
N PHE A 39 -3.20 -4.60 -4.22
CA PHE A 39 -2.92 -4.58 -2.79
C PHE A 39 -2.28 -3.25 -2.38
N SER A 40 -1.31 -2.77 -3.14
CA SER A 40 -0.64 -1.48 -2.93
C SER A 40 -1.62 -0.32 -2.96
N ALA A 41 -2.49 -0.28 -3.97
CA ALA A 41 -3.49 0.77 -4.14
C ALA A 41 -4.49 0.79 -2.98
N GLY A 42 -5.00 -0.37 -2.58
CA GLY A 42 -5.91 -0.51 -1.44
C GLY A 42 -5.26 -0.07 -0.13
N TRP A 43 -4.03 -0.50 0.11
CA TRP A 43 -3.28 -0.12 1.31
C TRP A 43 -2.99 1.37 1.36
N ALA A 44 -2.55 1.97 0.25
CA ALA A 44 -2.28 3.40 0.16
C ALA A 44 -3.54 4.25 0.45
N ALA A 45 -4.68 3.88 -0.11
CA ALA A 45 -5.95 4.56 0.14
C ALA A 45 -6.40 4.43 1.60
N CYS A 46 -6.30 3.24 2.17
CA CYS A 46 -6.62 2.98 3.57
C CYS A 46 -5.69 3.75 4.52
N PHE A 47 -4.39 3.75 4.22
CA PHE A 47 -3.39 4.50 4.98
C PHE A 47 -3.64 6.01 4.95
N MET A 48 -3.97 6.58 3.79
CA MET A 48 -4.33 8.00 3.67
C MET A 48 -5.55 8.34 4.54
N GLY A 49 -6.55 7.47 4.60
CA GLY A 49 -7.70 7.63 5.50
C GLY A 49 -7.28 7.66 6.97
N ALA A 50 -6.40 6.75 7.37
CA ALA A 50 -5.84 6.72 8.72
C ALA A 50 -5.01 7.98 9.03
N LEU A 51 -4.16 8.40 8.09
CA LEU A 51 -3.34 9.61 8.22
C LEU A 51 -4.21 10.85 8.47
N ARG A 52 -5.27 11.03 7.70
CA ARG A 52 -6.22 12.14 7.89
C ARG A 52 -6.86 12.13 9.27
N LEU A 53 -7.24 10.96 9.75
CA LEU A 53 -7.86 10.83 11.07
C LEU A 53 -6.88 11.14 12.21
N VAL A 54 -5.69 10.55 12.19
CA VAL A 54 -4.68 10.80 13.24
C VAL A 54 -4.20 12.25 13.22
N SER A 55 -4.07 12.86 12.06
CA SER A 55 -3.72 14.29 11.91
C SER A 55 -4.80 15.18 12.52
N LYS A 56 -6.07 14.91 12.21
CA LYS A 56 -7.20 15.65 12.81
C LYS A 56 -7.19 15.54 14.33
N ASN A 57 -6.97 14.35 14.87
CA ASN A 57 -6.93 14.11 16.31
C ASN A 57 -5.74 14.83 16.98
N ALA A 58 -4.64 14.98 16.27
CA ALA A 58 -3.47 15.74 16.71
C ALA A 58 -3.59 17.26 16.51
N GLY A 59 -4.70 17.74 15.93
CA GLY A 59 -4.90 19.15 15.62
C GLY A 59 -4.03 19.65 14.46
N VAL A 60 -3.56 18.76 13.60
CA VAL A 60 -2.71 19.09 12.44
C VAL A 60 -3.53 18.96 11.18
N SER A 61 -3.52 19.98 10.34
CA SER A 61 -4.12 19.88 9.00
C SER A 61 -3.18 19.11 8.07
N VAL A 62 -3.71 18.11 7.39
CA VAL A 62 -2.97 17.42 6.34
C VAL A 62 -2.68 18.41 5.21
N PRO A 63 -1.41 18.65 4.85
CA PRO A 63 -1.07 19.61 3.81
C PRO A 63 -1.67 19.26 2.45
N GLU A 64 -1.95 20.27 1.65
CA GLU A 64 -2.25 20.08 0.23
C GLU A 64 -1.04 19.45 -0.48
N GLY A 65 -1.26 18.52 -1.39
CA GLY A 65 -0.18 17.79 -2.05
C GLY A 65 0.39 16.62 -1.25
N THR A 66 -0.19 16.28 -0.10
CA THR A 66 0.18 15.07 0.64
C THR A 66 -0.05 13.82 -0.21
N GLU A 67 0.95 12.95 -0.26
CA GLU A 67 0.89 11.68 -0.97
C GLU A 67 1.23 10.50 -0.04
N VAL A 68 0.57 9.39 -0.27
CA VAL A 68 0.94 8.08 0.30
C VAL A 68 1.24 7.13 -0.85
N ARG A 69 2.46 6.64 -0.88
CA ARG A 69 2.88 5.64 -1.85
C ARG A 69 3.17 4.33 -1.13
N VAL A 70 2.55 3.25 -1.58
CA VAL A 70 2.82 1.91 -1.06
C VAL A 70 3.37 1.05 -2.19
N THR A 71 4.47 0.39 -1.92
CA THR A 71 5.09 -0.59 -2.81
C THR A 71 5.01 -1.95 -2.16
N VAL A 72 4.29 -2.88 -2.78
CA VAL A 72 4.22 -4.27 -2.34
C VAL A 72 5.10 -5.13 -3.23
N GLY A 73 6.04 -5.82 -2.62
CA GLY A 73 6.89 -6.79 -3.30
C GLY A 73 6.43 -8.22 -3.04
N ILE A 74 6.74 -9.12 -3.97
CA ILE A 74 6.54 -10.56 -3.82
C ILE A 74 7.87 -11.27 -4.04
N GLY A 75 8.17 -12.27 -3.22
CA GLY A 75 9.38 -13.06 -3.33
C GLY A 75 9.28 -14.38 -2.58
N LYS A 76 10.32 -15.20 -2.70
CA LYS A 76 10.39 -16.44 -1.93
C LYS A 76 10.38 -16.16 -0.44
N ASP A 77 9.63 -16.98 0.28
CA ASP A 77 9.63 -17.00 1.74
C ASP A 77 10.43 -18.23 2.22
N ASP A 78 11.57 -17.99 2.87
CA ASP A 78 12.44 -19.06 3.37
C ASP A 78 11.81 -19.81 4.55
N ALA A 79 10.74 -19.29 5.14
CA ALA A 79 10.08 -19.92 6.28
C ALA A 79 9.23 -21.12 5.90
N ASP A 80 8.69 -21.19 4.68
CA ASP A 80 7.75 -22.23 4.27
C ASP A 80 7.90 -22.74 2.83
N ASP A 81 8.99 -22.35 2.14
CA ASP A 81 9.22 -22.60 0.71
C ASP A 81 8.15 -22.01 -0.24
N GLY A 82 7.30 -21.14 0.26
CA GLY A 82 6.28 -20.44 -0.50
C GLY A 82 6.71 -19.07 -0.99
N PHE A 83 5.73 -18.20 -1.20
CA PHE A 83 5.93 -16.79 -1.53
C PHE A 83 5.39 -15.92 -0.40
N GLY A 84 6.15 -14.89 -0.07
CA GLY A 84 5.78 -13.87 0.89
C GLY A 84 5.73 -12.50 0.25
N LEU A 85 5.11 -11.57 0.95
CA LEU A 85 5.00 -10.17 0.54
C LEU A 85 5.86 -9.29 1.43
N THR A 86 6.33 -8.18 0.85
CA THR A 86 6.92 -7.05 1.57
C THR A 86 6.12 -5.80 1.29
N GLY A 87 6.20 -4.80 2.16
CA GLY A 87 5.49 -3.53 1.97
C GLY A 87 6.33 -2.34 2.39
N ASP A 88 6.52 -1.39 1.50
CA ASP A 88 7.17 -0.13 1.78
C ASP A 88 6.17 1.02 1.65
N ILE A 89 6.04 1.81 2.69
CA ILE A 89 5.13 2.93 2.77
C ILE A 89 5.95 4.22 2.82
N ASP A 90 5.78 5.08 1.84
CA ASP A 90 6.39 6.41 1.77
C ASP A 90 5.30 7.47 1.87
N VAL A 91 5.42 8.36 2.87
CA VAL A 91 4.44 9.40 3.17
C VAL A 91 5.07 10.76 2.92
N TYR A 92 4.55 11.49 1.96
CA TYR A 92 4.96 12.87 1.66
C TYR A 92 4.02 13.87 2.32
N LEU A 93 4.55 14.71 3.20
CA LEU A 93 3.80 15.71 3.98
C LEU A 93 4.45 17.08 3.81
N PRO A 94 4.24 17.74 2.65
CA PRO A 94 4.94 18.98 2.32
C PRO A 94 4.65 20.09 3.33
N GLY A 95 5.73 20.77 3.76
CA GLY A 95 5.62 21.94 4.64
C GLY A 95 5.49 21.64 6.13
N LEU A 96 5.42 20.38 6.54
CA LEU A 96 5.57 20.01 7.94
C LEU A 96 7.05 19.94 8.33
N ASP A 97 7.36 20.01 9.61
CA ASP A 97 8.69 19.63 10.07
C ASP A 97 8.87 18.08 10.05
N THR A 98 10.11 17.66 9.92
CA THR A 98 10.45 16.23 9.77
C THR A 98 9.98 15.38 10.96
N ALA A 99 10.09 15.91 12.18
CA ALA A 99 9.67 15.17 13.38
C ALA A 99 8.15 14.96 13.40
N GLN A 100 7.39 16.01 13.10
CA GLN A 100 5.93 15.93 13.02
C GLN A 100 5.46 15.00 11.90
N ALA A 101 6.07 15.07 10.72
CA ALA A 101 5.76 14.19 9.60
C ALA A 101 5.99 12.71 9.96
N ASN A 102 7.11 12.41 10.60
CA ASN A 102 7.44 11.06 11.05
C ASN A 102 6.44 10.56 12.12
N GLU A 103 6.11 11.38 13.09
CA GLU A 103 5.15 11.04 14.15
C GLU A 103 3.76 10.71 13.56
N LEU A 104 3.26 11.53 12.63
CA LEU A 104 1.99 11.29 11.95
C LEU A 104 2.01 10.03 11.08
N ALA A 105 3.09 9.78 10.35
CA ALA A 105 3.23 8.58 9.54
C ALA A 105 3.22 7.30 10.40
N LEU A 106 3.93 7.30 11.52
CA LEU A 106 3.93 6.17 12.46
C LEU A 106 2.57 5.98 13.14
N ALA A 107 1.90 7.07 13.53
CA ALA A 107 0.56 7.00 14.09
C ALA A 107 -0.46 6.45 13.07
N ALA A 108 -0.37 6.87 11.81
CA ALA A 108 -1.20 6.35 10.73
C ALA A 108 -0.97 4.86 10.49
N HIS A 109 0.29 4.41 10.52
CA HIS A 109 0.63 2.98 10.42
C HIS A 109 0.04 2.18 11.58
N GLY A 110 0.06 2.72 12.79
CA GLY A 110 -0.56 2.10 13.96
C GLY A 110 -2.08 1.97 13.85
N PHE A 111 -2.74 2.92 13.20
CA PHE A 111 -4.20 2.98 13.08
C PHE A 111 -4.76 2.30 11.83
N CYS A 112 -4.02 2.27 10.72
CA CYS A 112 -4.48 1.76 9.43
C CYS A 112 -4.90 0.28 9.51
N PRO A 113 -6.14 -0.08 9.14
CA PRO A 113 -6.60 -1.47 9.16
C PRO A 113 -5.78 -2.42 8.27
N TYR A 114 -5.27 -1.95 7.13
CA TYR A 114 -4.42 -2.76 6.27
C TYR A 114 -3.04 -2.98 6.90
N SER A 115 -2.46 -1.96 7.53
CA SER A 115 -1.24 -2.12 8.31
C SER A 115 -1.45 -3.09 9.48
N LYS A 116 -2.61 -3.05 10.14
CA LYS A 116 -2.97 -4.00 11.19
C LYS A 116 -3.09 -5.44 10.65
N ALA A 117 -3.72 -5.62 9.50
CA ALA A 117 -3.89 -6.94 8.87
C ALA A 117 -2.55 -7.57 8.45
N THR A 118 -1.56 -6.75 8.12
CA THR A 118 -0.23 -7.19 7.65
C THR A 118 0.80 -7.33 8.76
N ARG A 119 0.57 -6.68 9.89
CA ARG A 119 1.52 -6.64 11.03
C ARG A 119 1.80 -8.01 11.59
N GLY A 120 3.10 -8.32 11.76
CA GLY A 120 3.57 -9.63 12.22
C GLY A 120 3.63 -10.70 11.13
N ASN A 121 3.19 -10.39 9.91
CA ASN A 121 3.23 -11.29 8.76
C ASN A 121 4.02 -10.69 7.58
N ILE A 122 3.71 -9.46 7.18
CA ILE A 122 4.46 -8.77 6.13
C ILE A 122 5.52 -7.87 6.77
N VAL A 123 6.78 -8.03 6.34
CA VAL A 123 7.83 -7.07 6.68
C VAL A 123 7.52 -5.76 5.98
N SER A 124 7.28 -4.71 6.77
CA SER A 124 6.96 -3.40 6.22
C SER A 124 7.86 -2.30 6.79
N THR A 125 8.13 -1.30 5.96
CA THR A 125 8.82 -0.07 6.35
C THR A 125 7.89 1.12 6.19
N VAL A 126 8.04 2.11 7.06
CA VAL A 126 7.33 3.38 6.96
C VAL A 126 8.36 4.50 6.99
N THR A 127 8.37 5.31 5.95
CA THR A 127 9.21 6.50 5.84
C THR A 127 8.34 7.73 5.63
N SER A 128 8.81 8.87 6.10
CA SER A 128 8.18 10.15 5.83
C SER A 128 9.18 11.13 5.24
N ARG A 129 8.68 12.03 4.41
CA ARG A 129 9.46 13.14 3.83
C ARG A 129 8.59 14.39 3.78
N VAL A 130 9.26 15.52 3.79
CA VAL A 130 8.65 16.85 3.82
C VAL A 130 9.05 17.70 2.63
#